data_4760015978869f7067e48cb2d7e1ded1
#
_entry.id   4760015978869f7067e48cb2d7e1ded1
#
_cell.length_a   1.000
_cell.length_b   1.000
_cell.length_c   1.000
_cell.angle_alpha   90.00
_cell.angle_beta   90.00
_cell.angle_gamma   90.00
#
_symmetry.space_group_name_H-M   'P 1'
#
loop_
_entity.id
_entity.type
_entity.pdbx_description
1 polymer ?
#
loop_
_entity_poly.entity_id
_entity_poly.type
_entity_poly.pdbx_seq_one_letter_code
_entity_poly.pdbx_strand_id
1 'polypeptide(L)'
;MLRLLCHYPSAEAIHKAKRAKIAKILIPGTYGKQTDESVDAIIKVAATSIGTANPAKEMIIKQKASILTQLEDHLQELTSMLIEQCQAQMKDNIDILISIQGIGEKSATNFLVELGGDPGLFPSHRQIIAMAGLDPSVYESGQYVGLSKISKRGNRHLRRIIWLMTVKVIQFEGYFRRYFEKRIKDGLIYKKAVLATAHKLIRVIFAMLSNKTLFTVKAKS
;
A
#
# COMPACT_ATOMS: atom_id res chain seq x y z
N MET A 1 1.09 -18.43 -1.77
CA MET A 1 2.39 -19.06 -2.11
C MET A 1 3.12 -19.58 -0.86
N LEU A 2 3.32 -18.81 0.22
CA LEU A 2 4.02 -19.28 1.44
C LEU A 2 3.44 -20.57 2.01
N ARG A 3 2.11 -20.66 2.12
CA ARG A 3 1.44 -21.87 2.61
C ARG A 3 1.76 -23.13 1.78
N LEU A 4 1.96 -22.98 0.46
CA LEU A 4 2.39 -24.08 -0.39
C LEU A 4 3.80 -24.54 -0.02
N LEU A 5 4.75 -23.60 0.21
CA LEU A 5 6.12 -23.91 0.58
C LEU A 5 6.24 -24.56 1.96
N CYS A 6 5.29 -24.31 2.87
CA CYS A 6 5.23 -25.03 4.14
C CYS A 6 5.00 -26.55 3.97
N HIS A 7 4.24 -26.92 2.93
CA HIS A 7 3.89 -28.34 2.66
C HIS A 7 4.82 -28.96 1.63
N TYR A 8 5.18 -28.21 0.59
CA TYR A 8 5.97 -28.63 -0.56
C TYR A 8 7.15 -27.68 -0.79
N PRO A 9 8.27 -27.87 -0.08
CA PRO A 9 9.37 -26.91 -0.06
C PRO A 9 10.30 -26.96 -1.28
N SER A 10 10.13 -27.94 -2.18
CA SER A 10 10.94 -28.08 -3.39
C SER A 10 10.06 -28.34 -4.62
N ALA A 11 10.65 -28.11 -5.81
CA ALA A 11 9.99 -28.43 -7.07
C ALA A 11 9.65 -29.92 -7.16
N GLU A 12 10.53 -30.80 -6.70
CA GLU A 12 10.31 -32.23 -6.68
C GLU A 12 9.12 -32.61 -5.77
N ALA A 13 9.01 -31.98 -4.59
CA ALA A 13 7.89 -32.17 -3.67
C ALA A 13 6.57 -31.72 -4.29
N ILE A 14 6.57 -30.59 -5.03
CA ILE A 14 5.40 -30.09 -5.76
C ILE A 14 5.02 -31.04 -6.89
N HIS A 15 5.99 -31.51 -7.69
CA HIS A 15 5.75 -32.41 -8.81
C HIS A 15 5.16 -33.75 -8.36
N LYS A 16 5.62 -34.29 -7.23
CA LYS A 16 5.10 -35.55 -6.65
C LYS A 16 3.73 -35.37 -5.97
N ALA A 17 3.28 -34.15 -5.70
CA ALA A 17 2.04 -33.89 -5.00
C ALA A 17 0.82 -34.08 -5.91
N LYS A 18 -0.29 -34.53 -5.33
CA LYS A 18 -1.57 -34.60 -6.05
C LYS A 18 -2.09 -33.20 -6.34
N ARG A 19 -2.49 -32.94 -7.61
CA ARG A 19 -3.05 -31.64 -8.06
C ARG A 19 -4.11 -31.08 -7.11
N ALA A 20 -5.06 -31.94 -6.68
CA ALA A 20 -6.13 -31.54 -5.78
C ALA A 20 -5.63 -31.00 -4.43
N LYS A 21 -4.51 -31.51 -3.89
CA LYS A 21 -3.92 -31.01 -2.65
C LYS A 21 -3.28 -29.63 -2.85
N ILE A 22 -2.60 -29.43 -3.98
CA ILE A 22 -2.00 -28.14 -4.35
C ILE A 22 -3.11 -27.09 -4.55
N ALA A 23 -4.18 -27.42 -5.28
CA ALA A 23 -5.33 -26.55 -5.50
C ALA A 23 -5.99 -26.13 -4.18
N LYS A 24 -6.20 -27.09 -3.26
CA LYS A 24 -6.78 -26.82 -1.94
C LYS A 24 -5.97 -25.84 -1.09
N ILE A 25 -4.66 -25.76 -1.29
CA ILE A 25 -3.78 -24.84 -0.55
C ILE A 25 -3.67 -23.48 -1.25
N LEU A 26 -3.62 -23.45 -2.59
CA LEU A 26 -3.36 -22.23 -3.36
C LEU A 26 -4.60 -21.38 -3.61
N ILE A 27 -5.73 -21.98 -3.93
CA ILE A 27 -6.94 -21.26 -4.36
C ILE A 27 -7.66 -20.53 -3.21
N PRO A 28 -7.84 -21.14 -2.01
CA PRO A 28 -8.54 -20.48 -0.93
C PRO A 28 -7.84 -19.22 -0.43
N GLY A 29 -8.60 -18.13 -0.24
CA GLY A 29 -8.09 -16.87 0.32
C GLY A 29 -7.30 -15.99 -0.64
N THR A 30 -7.27 -16.27 -1.92
CA THR A 30 -6.53 -15.46 -2.91
C THR A 30 -7.38 -14.43 -3.63
N TYR A 31 -8.66 -14.29 -3.30
CA TYR A 31 -9.60 -13.36 -3.95
C TYR A 31 -9.56 -13.45 -5.49
N GLY A 32 -9.52 -14.67 -6.04
CA GLY A 32 -9.48 -14.92 -7.49
C GLY A 32 -8.12 -14.71 -8.17
N LYS A 33 -7.06 -14.40 -7.43
CA LYS A 33 -5.70 -14.22 -8.00
C LYS A 33 -5.02 -15.54 -8.38
N GLN A 34 -5.43 -16.66 -7.78
CA GLN A 34 -4.95 -17.99 -8.09
C GLN A 34 -6.11 -18.81 -8.61
N THR A 35 -5.97 -19.33 -9.81
CA THR A 35 -6.97 -20.14 -10.52
C THR A 35 -6.44 -21.56 -10.71
N ASP A 36 -7.29 -22.46 -11.21
CA ASP A 36 -6.88 -23.80 -11.61
C ASP A 36 -5.73 -23.78 -12.62
N GLU A 37 -5.73 -22.80 -13.53
CA GLU A 37 -4.65 -22.60 -14.50
C GLU A 37 -3.33 -22.26 -13.80
N SER A 38 -3.37 -21.48 -12.72
CA SER A 38 -2.18 -21.17 -11.91
C SER A 38 -1.62 -22.42 -11.23
N VAL A 39 -2.48 -23.32 -10.79
CA VAL A 39 -2.08 -24.63 -10.21
C VAL A 39 -1.36 -25.47 -11.27
N ASP A 40 -1.94 -25.59 -12.47
CA ASP A 40 -1.37 -26.37 -13.56
C ASP A 40 -0.03 -25.78 -14.04
N ALA A 41 0.06 -24.46 -14.11
CA ALA A 41 1.31 -23.76 -14.44
C ALA A 41 2.42 -24.05 -13.42
N ILE A 42 2.12 -24.02 -12.12
CA ILE A 42 3.09 -24.32 -11.06
C ILE A 42 3.56 -25.78 -11.15
N ILE A 43 2.67 -26.73 -11.36
CA ILE A 43 3.04 -28.16 -11.52
C ILE A 43 3.90 -28.37 -12.74
N LYS A 44 3.57 -27.73 -13.86
CA LYS A 44 4.34 -27.79 -15.11
C LYS A 44 5.76 -27.24 -14.92
N VAL A 45 5.90 -26.07 -14.29
CA VAL A 45 7.21 -25.48 -14.00
C VAL A 45 8.00 -26.34 -13.02
N ALA A 46 7.34 -26.93 -12.01
CA ALA A 46 7.99 -27.85 -11.08
C ALA A 46 8.54 -29.12 -11.77
N ALA A 47 7.83 -29.66 -12.75
CA ALA A 47 8.24 -30.84 -13.53
C ALA A 47 9.48 -30.58 -14.39
N THR A 48 9.68 -29.34 -14.87
CA THR A 48 10.81 -28.96 -15.72
C THR A 48 11.97 -28.29 -14.95
N SER A 49 11.86 -28.26 -13.61
CA SER A 49 12.87 -27.64 -12.77
C SER A 49 14.17 -28.46 -12.73
N ILE A 50 15.29 -27.76 -12.93
CA ILE A 50 16.64 -28.33 -12.78
C ILE A 50 17.13 -28.36 -11.32
N GLY A 51 16.29 -27.87 -10.39
CA GLY A 51 16.62 -27.83 -8.97
C GLY A 51 16.71 -29.23 -8.35
N THR A 52 17.80 -29.53 -7.68
CA THR A 52 17.97 -30.79 -6.95
C THR A 52 17.36 -30.71 -5.55
N ALA A 53 16.62 -31.72 -5.13
CA ALA A 53 16.12 -31.83 -3.78
C ALA A 53 17.30 -31.97 -2.79
N ASN A 54 17.25 -31.16 -1.72
CA ASN A 54 18.21 -31.21 -0.63
C ASN A 54 17.45 -31.10 0.70
N PRO A 55 17.45 -32.17 1.51
CA PRO A 55 16.66 -32.22 2.74
C PRO A 55 16.94 -31.06 3.71
N ALA A 56 18.21 -30.62 3.83
CA ALA A 56 18.56 -29.52 4.69
C ALA A 56 17.99 -28.18 4.17
N LYS A 57 18.06 -27.93 2.85
CA LYS A 57 17.47 -26.73 2.22
C LYS A 57 15.96 -26.76 2.32
N GLU A 58 15.32 -27.90 2.10
CA GLU A 58 13.88 -28.07 2.24
C GLU A 58 13.39 -27.76 3.66
N MET A 59 14.12 -28.23 4.68
CA MET A 59 13.83 -27.92 6.08
C MET A 59 13.91 -26.41 6.34
N ILE A 60 14.97 -25.74 5.87
CA ILE A 60 15.14 -24.30 6.01
C ILE A 60 14.00 -23.52 5.31
N ILE A 61 13.64 -23.92 4.10
CA ILE A 61 12.52 -23.28 3.35
C ILE A 61 11.21 -23.43 4.12
N LYS A 62 10.93 -24.63 4.62
CA LYS A 62 9.74 -24.93 5.40
C LYS A 62 9.64 -24.09 6.67
N GLN A 63 10.73 -24.00 7.43
CA GLN A 63 10.80 -23.18 8.63
C GLN A 63 10.61 -21.69 8.32
N LYS A 64 11.33 -21.15 7.32
CA LYS A 64 11.18 -19.75 6.92
C LYS A 64 9.77 -19.43 6.43
N ALA A 65 9.16 -20.32 5.63
CA ALA A 65 7.79 -20.16 5.17
C ALA A 65 6.79 -20.16 6.33
N SER A 66 6.98 -21.05 7.32
CA SER A 66 6.14 -21.10 8.52
C SER A 66 6.25 -19.81 9.35
N ILE A 67 7.47 -19.33 9.61
CA ILE A 67 7.69 -18.08 10.33
C ILE A 67 7.03 -16.90 9.62
N LEU A 68 7.20 -16.80 8.30
CA LEU A 68 6.59 -15.74 7.52
C LEU A 68 5.06 -15.80 7.57
N THR A 69 4.46 -17.00 7.50
CA THR A 69 3.01 -17.17 7.62
C THR A 69 2.51 -16.70 8.99
N GLN A 70 3.18 -17.10 10.07
CA GLN A 70 2.85 -16.66 11.43
C GLN A 70 2.95 -15.13 11.58
N LEU A 71 4.00 -14.51 11.01
CA LEU A 71 4.15 -13.06 11.03
C LEU A 71 3.04 -12.35 10.23
N GLU A 72 2.62 -12.91 9.09
CA GLU A 72 1.48 -12.38 8.33
C GLU A 72 0.18 -12.46 9.13
N ASP A 73 -0.08 -13.58 9.80
CA ASP A 73 -1.27 -13.79 10.63
C ASP A 73 -1.28 -12.81 11.83
N HIS A 74 -0.15 -12.67 12.55
CA HIS A 74 -0.03 -11.68 13.64
C HIS A 74 -0.19 -10.24 13.16
N LEU A 75 0.39 -9.88 12.00
CA LEU A 75 0.20 -8.55 11.41
C LEU A 75 -1.26 -8.27 11.06
N GLN A 76 -1.98 -9.27 10.59
CA GLN A 76 -3.41 -9.15 10.29
C GLN A 76 -4.22 -8.93 11.57
N GLU A 77 -3.96 -9.72 12.62
CA GLU A 77 -4.60 -9.60 13.92
C GLU A 77 -4.37 -8.20 14.54
N LEU A 78 -3.10 -7.77 14.66
CA LEU A 78 -2.76 -6.46 15.18
C LEU A 78 -3.37 -5.31 14.35
N THR A 79 -3.44 -5.48 13.01
CA THR A 79 -4.09 -4.49 12.14
C THR A 79 -5.58 -4.40 12.43
N SER A 80 -6.26 -5.55 12.63
CA SER A 80 -7.69 -5.58 12.96
C SER A 80 -7.97 -4.92 14.30
N MET A 81 -7.18 -5.24 15.33
CA MET A 81 -7.28 -4.60 16.65
C MET A 81 -7.05 -3.08 16.59
N LEU A 82 -6.04 -2.64 15.83
CA LEU A 82 -5.78 -1.21 15.63
C LEU A 82 -6.96 -0.50 14.97
N ILE A 83 -7.54 -1.09 13.92
CA ILE A 83 -8.70 -0.53 13.23
C ILE A 83 -9.88 -0.42 14.20
N GLU A 84 -10.17 -1.48 14.97
CA GLU A 84 -11.26 -1.50 15.92
C GLU A 84 -11.12 -0.40 17.00
N GLN A 85 -9.93 -0.26 17.59
CA GLN A 85 -9.66 0.79 18.57
C GLN A 85 -9.77 2.19 17.97
N CYS A 86 -9.27 2.37 16.74
CA CYS A 86 -9.34 3.66 16.05
C CYS A 86 -10.77 4.00 15.62
N GLN A 87 -11.57 3.02 15.24
CA GLN A 87 -12.99 3.24 14.94
C GLN A 87 -13.78 3.73 16.16
N ALA A 88 -13.49 3.21 17.34
CA ALA A 88 -14.14 3.67 18.57
C ALA A 88 -13.85 5.15 18.88
N GLN A 89 -12.67 5.67 18.49
CA GLN A 89 -12.23 7.02 18.83
C GLN A 89 -12.31 8.03 17.67
N MET A 90 -12.18 7.58 16.44
CA MET A 90 -11.98 8.45 15.25
C MET A 90 -12.89 8.07 14.08
N LYS A 91 -14.05 7.45 14.36
CA LYS A 91 -14.95 6.95 13.31
C LYS A 91 -15.28 8.02 12.27
N ASP A 92 -15.69 9.20 12.71
CA ASP A 92 -16.09 10.28 11.80
C ASP A 92 -14.93 10.69 10.87
N ASN A 93 -13.70 10.74 11.39
CA ASN A 93 -12.53 11.07 10.57
C ASN A 93 -12.19 9.97 9.58
N ILE A 94 -12.36 8.69 9.97
CA ILE A 94 -12.18 7.54 9.10
C ILE A 94 -13.22 7.56 7.97
N ASP A 95 -14.50 7.77 8.29
CA ASP A 95 -15.60 7.84 7.33
C ASP A 95 -15.40 8.98 6.32
N ILE A 96 -14.94 10.15 6.79
CA ILE A 96 -14.55 11.27 5.92
C ILE A 96 -13.46 10.84 4.93
N LEU A 97 -12.42 10.15 5.37
CA LEU A 97 -11.33 9.72 4.47
C LEU A 97 -11.76 8.65 3.48
N ILE A 98 -12.56 7.67 3.91
CA ILE A 98 -13.08 6.59 3.06
C ILE A 98 -14.02 7.12 1.97
N SER A 99 -14.65 8.28 2.17
CA SER A 99 -15.48 8.91 1.13
C SER A 99 -14.70 9.25 -0.15
N ILE A 100 -13.36 9.30 -0.10
CA ILE A 100 -12.50 9.39 -1.30
C ILE A 100 -12.30 7.98 -1.86
N GLN A 101 -12.79 7.72 -3.07
CA GLN A 101 -12.62 6.43 -3.73
C GLN A 101 -11.13 6.06 -3.87
N GLY A 102 -10.77 4.86 -3.40
CA GLY A 102 -9.39 4.37 -3.38
C GLY A 102 -8.69 4.51 -2.02
N ILE A 103 -9.30 5.17 -1.04
CA ILE A 103 -8.86 5.13 0.35
C ILE A 103 -9.69 4.07 1.09
N GLY A 104 -9.05 2.98 1.49
CA GLY A 104 -9.68 1.97 2.32
C GLY A 104 -9.45 2.24 3.81
N GLU A 105 -10.25 1.60 4.66
CA GLU A 105 -10.25 1.74 6.10
C GLU A 105 -8.85 1.62 6.73
N LYS A 106 -8.11 0.57 6.38
CA LYS A 106 -6.73 0.37 6.85
C LYS A 106 -5.81 1.55 6.53
N SER A 107 -5.96 2.15 5.34
CA SER A 107 -5.12 3.29 4.94
C SER A 107 -5.54 4.57 5.66
N ALA A 108 -6.84 4.79 5.85
CA ALA A 108 -7.40 5.90 6.60
C ALA A 108 -6.94 5.85 8.07
N THR A 109 -7.10 4.69 8.71
CA THR A 109 -6.68 4.47 10.09
C THR A 109 -5.19 4.72 10.28
N ASN A 110 -4.34 4.08 9.46
CA ASN A 110 -2.89 4.27 9.55
C ASN A 110 -2.48 5.73 9.32
N PHE A 111 -3.14 6.43 8.39
CA PHE A 111 -2.88 7.85 8.15
C PHE A 111 -3.22 8.71 9.38
N LEU A 112 -4.36 8.49 10.00
CA LEU A 112 -4.78 9.23 11.20
C LEU A 112 -3.88 8.93 12.41
N VAL A 113 -3.51 7.67 12.61
CA VAL A 113 -2.59 7.27 13.69
C VAL A 113 -1.23 7.95 13.53
N GLU A 114 -0.67 7.98 12.33
CA GLU A 114 0.61 8.64 12.06
C GLU A 114 0.53 10.18 12.23
N LEU A 115 -0.66 10.76 12.16
CA LEU A 115 -0.92 12.18 12.48
C LEU A 115 -1.15 12.43 13.97
N GLY A 116 -1.16 11.39 14.83
CA GLY A 116 -1.46 11.52 16.26
C GLY A 116 -2.96 11.54 16.59
N GLY A 117 -3.82 11.07 15.68
CA GLY A 117 -5.26 10.89 15.87
C GLY A 117 -6.11 12.14 15.63
N ASP A 118 -5.57 13.32 15.84
CA ASP A 118 -6.31 14.59 15.66
C ASP A 118 -5.66 15.46 14.57
N PRO A 119 -6.34 15.61 13.41
CA PRO A 119 -5.89 16.53 12.35
C PRO A 119 -5.85 18.00 12.79
N GLY A 120 -6.62 18.36 13.82
CA GLY A 120 -6.65 19.72 14.42
C GLY A 120 -5.34 20.15 15.06
N LEU A 121 -4.43 19.20 15.35
CA LEU A 121 -3.07 19.49 15.80
C LEU A 121 -2.20 20.22 14.75
N PHE A 122 -2.65 20.22 13.50
CA PHE A 122 -1.92 20.84 12.40
C PHE A 122 -2.60 22.14 11.97
N PRO A 123 -1.94 23.31 12.09
CA PRO A 123 -2.47 24.58 11.61
C PRO A 123 -2.68 24.64 10.09
N SER A 124 -1.99 23.78 9.34
CA SER A 124 -2.13 23.74 7.89
C SER A 124 -1.67 22.42 7.26
N HIS A 125 -2.18 22.13 6.08
CA HIS A 125 -1.75 20.98 5.27
C HIS A 125 -0.24 20.96 4.96
N ARG A 126 0.43 22.14 4.97
CA ARG A 126 1.87 22.25 4.72
C ARG A 126 2.69 21.54 5.80
N GLN A 127 2.23 21.57 7.04
CA GLN A 127 2.91 20.88 8.14
C GLN A 127 2.81 19.36 8.01
N ILE A 128 1.69 18.84 7.53
CA ILE A 128 1.56 17.40 7.23
C ILE A 128 2.53 17.01 6.11
N ILE A 129 2.67 17.84 5.07
CA ILE A 129 3.61 17.64 3.98
C ILE A 129 5.06 17.62 4.50
N ALA A 130 5.41 18.57 5.34
CA ALA A 130 6.74 18.66 5.97
C ALA A 130 7.00 17.49 6.92
N MET A 131 6.01 17.12 7.76
CA MET A 131 6.08 15.95 8.64
C MET A 131 6.31 14.64 7.86
N ALA A 132 5.71 14.51 6.69
CA ALA A 132 5.96 13.38 5.79
C ALA A 132 7.30 13.48 5.04
N GLY A 133 7.99 14.62 5.10
CA GLY A 133 9.21 14.90 4.32
C GLY A 133 8.96 14.87 2.82
N LEU A 134 7.78 15.35 2.41
CA LEU A 134 7.37 15.50 1.00
C LEU A 134 7.61 16.91 0.47
N ASP A 135 8.03 17.83 1.32
CA ASP A 135 8.44 19.19 0.98
C ASP A 135 9.64 19.18 0.03
N PRO A 136 9.70 20.09 -0.94
CA PRO A 136 10.86 20.21 -1.81
C PRO A 136 12.08 20.68 -1.00
N SER A 137 13.19 19.97 -1.08
CA SER A 137 14.47 20.50 -0.62
C SER A 137 15.03 21.43 -1.71
N VAL A 138 15.06 22.70 -1.41
CA VAL A 138 15.72 23.69 -2.27
C VAL A 138 17.20 23.73 -1.89
N TYR A 139 18.05 23.37 -2.83
CA TYR A 139 19.50 23.57 -2.74
C TYR A 139 19.85 24.72 -3.70
N GLU A 140 19.77 25.92 -3.20
CA GLU A 140 20.23 27.11 -3.92
C GLU A 140 21.38 27.69 -3.17
N SER A 141 22.53 27.77 -3.81
CA SER A 141 23.71 28.53 -3.33
C SER A 141 24.22 29.37 -4.47
N GLY A 142 23.96 30.67 -4.38
CA GLY A 142 24.37 31.64 -5.39
C GLY A 142 23.75 31.38 -6.77
N GLN A 143 24.57 31.15 -7.79
CA GLN A 143 24.11 30.88 -9.17
C GLN A 143 23.78 29.42 -9.44
N TYR A 144 23.96 28.53 -8.47
CA TYR A 144 23.69 27.08 -8.64
C TYR A 144 22.28 26.72 -8.22
N VAL A 145 21.44 26.36 -9.19
CA VAL A 145 20.10 25.78 -8.97
C VAL A 145 20.22 24.27 -9.01
N GLY A 146 20.23 23.64 -7.83
CA GLY A 146 20.29 22.19 -7.71
C GLY A 146 18.99 21.48 -8.09
N LEU A 147 19.07 20.18 -8.39
CA LEU A 147 17.89 19.35 -8.69
C LEU A 147 16.94 19.33 -7.49
N SER A 148 15.73 19.86 -7.66
CA SER A 148 14.67 19.81 -6.66
C SER A 148 14.27 18.34 -6.37
N LYS A 149 14.54 17.90 -5.15
CA LYS A 149 14.16 16.59 -4.60
C LYS A 149 13.28 16.81 -3.37
N ILE A 150 12.50 15.80 -2.97
CA ILE A 150 11.82 15.84 -1.67
C ILE A 150 12.84 15.73 -0.54
N SER A 151 12.60 16.44 0.57
CA SER A 151 13.54 16.50 1.70
C SER A 151 13.81 15.14 2.31
N LYS A 152 12.82 14.25 2.32
CA LYS A 152 12.79 12.96 3.03
C LYS A 152 13.10 13.07 4.53
N ARG A 153 13.24 14.29 5.05
CA ARG A 153 13.38 14.59 6.48
C ARG A 153 11.98 14.51 7.08
N GLY A 154 11.72 13.47 7.89
CA GLY A 154 10.39 13.32 8.50
C GLY A 154 9.93 11.87 8.52
N ASN A 155 8.67 11.68 8.86
CA ASN A 155 8.08 10.37 9.08
C ASN A 155 8.00 9.54 7.79
N ARG A 156 8.82 8.49 7.71
CA ARG A 156 8.89 7.61 6.54
C ARG A 156 7.62 6.75 6.37
N HIS A 157 6.94 6.43 7.48
CA HIS A 157 5.73 5.62 7.46
C HIS A 157 4.57 6.43 6.91
N LEU A 158 4.37 7.65 7.41
CA LEU A 158 3.40 8.61 6.88
C LEU A 158 3.61 8.86 5.38
N ARG A 159 4.86 9.11 4.96
CA ARG A 159 5.21 9.30 3.54
C ARG A 159 4.83 8.10 2.68
N ARG A 160 5.09 6.87 3.17
CA ARG A 160 4.70 5.64 2.47
C ARG A 160 3.19 5.50 2.35
N ILE A 161 2.46 5.77 3.43
CA ILE A 161 0.99 5.71 3.44
C ILE A 161 0.41 6.70 2.44
N ILE A 162 0.86 7.96 2.47
CA ILE A 162 0.44 8.99 1.52
C ILE A 162 0.70 8.57 0.07
N TRP A 163 1.88 8.01 -0.20
CA TRP A 163 2.21 7.50 -1.55
C TRP A 163 1.24 6.42 -2.00
N LEU A 164 1.01 5.40 -1.16
CA LEU A 164 0.11 4.28 -1.49
C LEU A 164 -1.33 4.75 -1.67
N MET A 165 -1.84 5.61 -0.79
CA MET A 165 -3.16 6.23 -0.92
C MET A 165 -3.27 6.99 -2.24
N THR A 166 -2.27 7.83 -2.56
CA THR A 166 -2.27 8.63 -3.79
C THR A 166 -2.33 7.75 -5.04
N VAL A 167 -1.54 6.69 -5.11
CA VAL A 167 -1.55 5.76 -6.25
C VAL A 167 -2.93 5.10 -6.41
N LYS A 168 -3.56 4.70 -5.31
CA LYS A 168 -4.91 4.12 -5.34
C LYS A 168 -5.97 5.15 -5.73
N VAL A 169 -5.91 6.34 -5.18
CA VAL A 169 -6.85 7.43 -5.50
C VAL A 169 -6.73 7.83 -6.98
N ILE A 170 -5.55 7.87 -7.57
CA ILE A 170 -5.36 8.08 -9.02
C ILE A 170 -6.07 6.99 -9.83
N GLN A 171 -6.08 5.74 -9.35
CA GLN A 171 -6.72 4.62 -10.06
C GLN A 171 -8.25 4.66 -10.00
N PHE A 172 -8.83 5.07 -8.87
CA PHE A 172 -10.25 4.92 -8.60
C PHE A 172 -11.03 6.23 -8.61
N GLU A 173 -10.41 7.39 -8.31
CA GLU A 173 -11.10 8.68 -8.21
C GLU A 173 -10.76 9.59 -9.40
N GLY A 174 -11.78 9.86 -10.22
CA GLY A 174 -11.61 10.61 -11.47
C GLY A 174 -11.10 12.04 -11.29
N TYR A 175 -11.42 12.72 -10.19
CA TYR A 175 -10.93 14.07 -9.90
C TYR A 175 -9.40 14.12 -9.77
N PHE A 176 -8.80 13.17 -9.05
CA PHE A 176 -7.36 13.09 -8.87
C PHE A 176 -6.66 12.51 -10.09
N ARG A 177 -7.30 11.57 -10.79
CA ARG A 177 -6.80 11.03 -12.07
C ARG A 177 -6.61 12.15 -13.09
N ARG A 178 -7.63 13.00 -13.33
CA ARG A 178 -7.52 14.14 -14.25
C ARG A 178 -6.39 15.10 -13.87
N TYR A 179 -6.19 15.32 -12.58
CA TYR A 179 -5.08 16.16 -12.12
C TYR A 179 -3.72 15.51 -12.41
N PHE A 180 -3.57 14.23 -12.12
CA PHE A 180 -2.36 13.46 -12.40
C PHE A 180 -2.03 13.46 -13.91
N GLU A 181 -3.01 13.14 -14.75
CA GLU A 181 -2.85 13.13 -16.22
C GLU A 181 -2.44 14.51 -16.74
N LYS A 182 -3.03 15.57 -16.20
CA LYS A 182 -2.59 16.94 -16.53
C LYS A 182 -1.12 17.13 -16.20
N ARG A 183 -0.63 16.69 -15.03
CA ARG A 183 0.78 16.80 -14.65
C ARG A 183 1.71 15.99 -15.57
N ILE A 184 1.28 14.83 -16.03
CA ILE A 184 2.02 14.07 -17.04
C ILE A 184 2.08 14.84 -18.37
N LYS A 185 0.96 15.41 -18.83
CA LYS A 185 0.92 16.26 -20.04
C LYS A 185 1.79 17.52 -19.93
N ASP A 186 1.90 18.08 -18.72
CA ASP A 186 2.79 19.20 -18.41
C ASP A 186 4.30 18.78 -18.40
N GLY A 187 4.64 17.52 -18.77
CA GLY A 187 6.01 17.01 -18.87
C GLY A 187 6.59 16.43 -17.59
N LEU A 188 5.82 16.27 -16.51
CA LEU A 188 6.33 15.64 -15.30
C LEU A 188 6.47 14.12 -15.49
N ILE A 189 7.61 13.58 -15.05
CA ILE A 189 7.77 12.12 -14.96
C ILE A 189 6.81 11.53 -13.92
N TYR A 190 6.42 10.28 -14.11
CA TYR A 190 5.43 9.56 -13.27
C TYR A 190 5.57 9.84 -11.77
N LYS A 191 6.77 9.63 -11.20
CA LYS A 191 7.01 9.83 -9.76
C LYS A 191 6.76 11.27 -9.30
N LYS A 192 7.15 12.27 -10.10
CA LYS A 192 6.91 13.69 -9.78
C LYS A 192 5.41 14.04 -9.91
N ALA A 193 4.71 13.49 -10.91
CA ALA A 193 3.27 13.68 -11.07
C ALA A 193 2.48 13.06 -9.91
N VAL A 194 2.86 11.85 -9.43
CA VAL A 194 2.29 11.24 -8.22
C VAL A 194 2.52 12.13 -7.00
N LEU A 195 3.73 12.67 -6.81
CA LEU A 195 4.03 13.57 -5.67
C LEU A 195 3.21 14.86 -5.73
N ALA A 196 3.07 15.46 -6.90
CA ALA A 196 2.21 16.64 -7.08
C ALA A 196 0.74 16.33 -6.74
N THR A 197 0.28 15.14 -7.11
CA THR A 197 -1.07 14.65 -6.76
C THR A 197 -1.19 14.36 -5.26
N ALA A 198 -0.14 13.85 -4.62
CA ALA A 198 -0.08 13.63 -3.18
C ALA A 198 -0.26 14.94 -2.40
N HIS A 199 0.43 16.01 -2.82
CA HIS A 199 0.25 17.34 -2.23
C HIS A 199 -1.20 17.85 -2.38
N LYS A 200 -1.81 17.63 -3.55
CA LYS A 200 -3.22 17.96 -3.76
C LYS A 200 -4.14 17.13 -2.87
N LEU A 201 -3.89 15.83 -2.75
CA LEU A 201 -4.65 14.90 -1.90
C LEU A 201 -4.59 15.34 -0.43
N ILE A 202 -3.40 15.62 0.11
CA ILE A 202 -3.23 16.10 1.50
C ILE A 202 -4.00 17.39 1.73
N ARG A 203 -3.97 18.33 0.78
CA ARG A 203 -4.72 19.60 0.88
C ARG A 203 -6.23 19.35 0.95
N VAL A 204 -6.74 18.44 0.13
CA VAL A 204 -8.17 18.07 0.14
C VAL A 204 -8.53 17.37 1.43
N ILE A 205 -7.76 16.36 1.86
CA ILE A 205 -7.97 15.64 3.11
C ILE A 205 -7.98 16.60 4.29
N PHE A 206 -7.00 17.50 4.37
CA PHE A 206 -6.93 18.50 5.44
C PHE A 206 -8.20 19.37 5.49
N ALA A 207 -8.66 19.87 4.35
CA ALA A 207 -9.87 20.68 4.28
C ALA A 207 -11.12 19.89 4.68
N MET A 208 -11.24 18.62 4.26
CA MET A 208 -12.35 17.75 4.62
C MET A 208 -12.39 17.48 6.13
N LEU A 209 -11.25 17.13 6.73
CA LEU A 209 -11.16 16.85 8.16
C LEU A 209 -11.38 18.10 9.02
N SER A 210 -10.88 19.26 8.58
CA SER A 210 -11.10 20.55 9.28
C SER A 210 -12.56 20.99 9.23
N ASN A 211 -13.25 20.77 8.11
CA ASN A 211 -14.63 21.19 7.91
C ASN A 211 -15.64 20.07 8.26
N LYS A 212 -15.18 18.89 8.66
CA LYS A 212 -16.02 17.69 8.90
C LYS A 212 -16.96 17.37 7.74
N THR A 213 -16.46 17.44 6.50
CA THR A 213 -17.24 17.22 5.28
C THR A 213 -16.75 15.99 4.51
N LEU A 214 -17.69 15.26 3.90
CA LEU A 214 -17.37 14.17 2.98
C LEU A 214 -16.84 14.71 1.66
N PHE A 215 -16.11 13.84 0.93
CA PHE A 215 -15.61 14.19 -0.38
C PHE A 215 -16.74 14.33 -1.40
N THR A 216 -16.87 15.51 -1.97
CA THR A 216 -17.81 15.79 -3.05
C THR A 216 -17.11 16.51 -4.18
N VAL A 217 -17.23 15.99 -5.39
CA VAL A 217 -16.76 16.68 -6.60
C VAL A 217 -17.89 17.59 -7.09
N LYS A 218 -17.73 18.90 -6.90
CA LYS A 218 -18.65 19.85 -7.55
C LYS A 218 -18.48 19.68 -9.07
N ALA A 219 -19.54 19.28 -9.74
CA ALA A 219 -19.56 19.33 -11.19
C ALA A 219 -19.33 20.81 -11.59
N LYS A 220 -18.32 21.06 -12.43
CA LYS A 220 -18.24 22.36 -13.07
C LYS A 220 -19.44 22.47 -14.01
N SER A 221 -20.42 23.30 -13.62
CA SER A 221 -21.38 23.85 -14.59
C SER A 221 -20.66 24.59 -15.69
#